data_586372d430ecb342e9a897102cd4a500
#
_entry.id   586372d430ecb342e9a897102cd4a500
#
_cell.length_a   1.000
_cell.length_b   1.000
_cell.length_c   1.000
_cell.angle_alpha   90.00
_cell.angle_beta   90.00
_cell.angle_gamma   90.00
#
_symmetry.space_group_name_H-M   'P 1'
#
loop_
_entity.id
_entity.type
_entity.pdbx_description
1 polymer ?
#
loop_
_entity_poly.entity_id
_entity_poly.type
_entity_poly.pdbx_seq_one_letter_code
_entity_poly.pdbx_strand_id
1 'polypeptide(L)'
;MKYDFKLTKNPGAGKIKTMKGAKRVFNLDGDLLCFLKKGNLYDLNAKVIAPCVSVKGLSEEEIAKTHGYCEDGKKVYFCGEETGIIEKRDRFIAILIFFILLTLVAIVAMSVATCIAEKNKVKEVTIIDKDGRWEADAKLDIFGDELLKPGAKGEYLFVVHNPNAFRLKCDIKISFTYGNETENLPIIIYALTVNGTKTEINKTENGYCVNDVVINKNAKNPFVLAWEWKFDGESDEKDTEAGQKGEKYECGIFITAEEI
;
A
#
# COMPACT_ATOMS: atom_id res chain seq x y z
N MET A 1 -7.24 60.79 26.58
CA MET A 1 -6.08 59.94 26.76
C MET A 1 -5.49 59.65 25.38
N LYS A 2 -4.34 60.27 25.07
CA LYS A 2 -3.62 59.96 23.81
C LYS A 2 -2.94 58.61 24.02
N TYR A 3 -3.44 57.57 23.37
CA TYR A 3 -2.72 56.30 23.28
C TYR A 3 -1.73 56.40 22.14
N ASP A 4 -0.51 56.91 22.43
CA ASP A 4 0.63 56.81 21.54
C ASP A 4 1.13 55.34 21.57
N PHE A 5 0.42 54.46 20.91
CA PHE A 5 0.88 53.13 20.71
C PHE A 5 1.61 53.04 19.36
N LYS A 6 2.88 53.34 19.32
CA LYS A 6 3.76 52.82 18.25
C LYS A 6 3.88 51.33 18.45
N LEU A 7 3.25 50.57 17.56
CA LEU A 7 3.53 49.12 17.44
C LEU A 7 5.00 48.98 17.01
N THR A 8 5.89 48.99 17.97
CA THR A 8 7.32 48.87 17.73
C THR A 8 7.70 47.38 17.75
N LYS A 9 8.55 46.99 16.81
CA LYS A 9 9.22 45.71 16.76
C LYS A 9 9.80 45.38 18.16
N ASN A 10 9.37 44.26 18.77
CA ASN A 10 9.83 43.87 20.07
C ASN A 10 11.09 43.00 19.91
N PRO A 11 12.32 43.48 20.21
CA PRO A 11 13.56 42.78 19.95
C PRO A 11 13.89 41.64 20.92
N GLY A 12 12.99 41.31 21.82
CA GLY A 12 13.19 40.27 22.85
C GLY A 12 12.19 39.12 22.76
N ALA A 13 12.09 38.48 21.59
CA ALA A 13 11.12 37.41 21.36
C ALA A 13 11.41 36.14 22.18
N GLY A 14 10.91 36.08 23.40
CA GLY A 14 10.46 34.87 24.02
C GLY A 14 9.38 34.20 23.12
N LYS A 15 9.20 32.88 23.19
CA LYS A 15 8.26 32.10 22.38
C LYS A 15 6.94 32.85 22.17
N ILE A 16 6.67 33.30 20.93
CA ILE A 16 5.42 33.95 20.53
C ILE A 16 4.28 33.01 20.88
N LYS A 17 3.42 33.39 21.83
CA LYS A 17 2.24 32.59 22.17
C LYS A 17 1.25 32.68 21.03
N THR A 18 0.97 31.58 20.37
CA THR A 18 -0.07 31.53 19.35
C THR A 18 -1.43 31.64 20.01
N MET A 19 -2.22 32.64 19.64
CA MET A 19 -3.58 32.84 20.17
C MET A 19 -4.58 32.06 19.28
N LYS A 20 -5.16 30.99 19.83
CA LYS A 20 -6.12 30.16 19.08
C LYS A 20 -7.33 30.98 18.61
N GLY A 21 -7.60 30.94 17.30
CA GLY A 21 -8.76 31.63 16.70
C GLY A 21 -8.58 33.14 16.48
N ALA A 22 -7.40 33.70 16.71
CA ALA A 22 -7.07 35.04 16.36
C ALA A 22 -6.51 35.17 14.94
N LYS A 23 -6.76 36.32 14.28
CA LYS A 23 -6.11 36.70 13.04
C LYS A 23 -4.76 37.31 13.40
N ARG A 24 -3.73 37.09 12.60
CA ARG A 24 -2.43 37.73 12.76
C ARG A 24 -2.40 39.05 12.00
N VAL A 25 -1.80 40.03 12.59
CA VAL A 25 -1.60 41.37 11.99
C VAL A 25 -0.11 41.61 11.84
N PHE A 26 0.32 41.86 10.61
CA PHE A 26 1.70 42.13 10.25
C PHE A 26 1.89 43.59 9.89
N ASN A 27 3.09 44.13 10.11
CA ASN A 27 3.44 45.43 9.55
C ASN A 27 3.66 45.32 8.02
N LEU A 28 3.91 46.44 7.37
CA LEU A 28 4.19 46.48 5.93
C LEU A 28 5.51 45.79 5.56
N ASP A 29 6.41 45.61 6.51
CA ASP A 29 7.70 44.88 6.34
C ASP A 29 7.56 43.37 6.56
N GLY A 30 6.36 42.89 6.93
CA GLY A 30 6.09 41.45 7.15
C GLY A 30 6.38 40.94 8.56
N ASP A 31 6.69 41.80 9.52
CA ASP A 31 6.86 41.43 10.93
C ASP A 31 5.51 41.28 11.64
N LEU A 32 5.34 40.26 12.47
CA LEU A 32 4.13 40.06 13.26
C LEU A 32 4.04 41.14 14.36
N LEU A 33 2.99 41.99 14.29
CA LEU A 33 2.75 43.07 15.24
C LEU A 33 1.86 42.64 16.42
N CYS A 34 0.72 42.05 16.12
CA CYS A 34 -0.30 41.77 17.12
C CYS A 34 -1.28 40.72 16.61
N PHE A 35 -2.23 40.35 17.47
CA PHE A 35 -3.35 39.47 17.13
C PHE A 35 -4.66 40.21 17.19
N LEU A 36 -5.56 39.98 16.25
CA LEU A 36 -6.93 40.51 16.23
C LEU A 36 -7.91 39.39 16.56
N LYS A 37 -8.70 39.54 17.63
CA LYS A 37 -9.72 38.58 18.03
C LYS A 37 -10.94 39.26 18.65
N LYS A 38 -12.11 38.91 18.15
CA LYS A 38 -13.40 39.43 18.65
C LYS A 38 -13.42 40.94 18.86
N GLY A 39 -12.93 41.73 17.88
CA GLY A 39 -12.94 43.17 17.94
C GLY A 39 -11.92 43.81 18.90
N ASN A 40 -10.89 43.05 19.31
CA ASN A 40 -9.81 43.57 20.15
C ASN A 40 -8.46 43.21 19.56
N LEU A 41 -7.48 44.11 19.66
CA LEU A 41 -6.07 43.84 19.40
C LEU A 41 -5.39 43.36 20.66
N TYR A 42 -4.52 42.36 20.48
CA TYR A 42 -3.74 41.73 21.55
C TYR A 42 -2.26 41.79 21.19
N ASP A 43 -1.42 42.05 22.16
CA ASP A 43 0.04 41.96 21.99
C ASP A 43 0.52 40.51 21.78
N LEU A 44 1.80 40.35 21.56
CA LEU A 44 2.44 39.03 21.39
C LEU A 44 2.41 38.19 22.66
N ASN A 45 2.08 38.75 23.82
CA ASN A 45 1.90 38.07 25.10
C ASN A 45 0.43 37.75 25.39
N ALA A 46 -0.47 38.02 24.44
CA ALA A 46 -1.93 37.86 24.53
C ALA A 46 -2.61 38.78 25.55
N LYS A 47 -2.05 39.97 25.83
CA LYS A 47 -2.74 41.04 26.56
C LYS A 47 -3.51 41.94 25.61
N VAL A 48 -4.66 42.42 26.03
CA VAL A 48 -5.45 43.40 25.25
C VAL A 48 -4.70 44.70 25.12
N ILE A 49 -4.52 45.20 23.89
CA ILE A 49 -3.91 46.49 23.58
C ILE A 49 -5.00 47.56 23.49
N ALA A 50 -5.96 47.31 22.60
CA ALA A 50 -7.03 48.27 22.30
C ALA A 50 -8.22 47.58 21.63
N PRO A 51 -9.42 48.19 21.69
CA PRO A 51 -10.52 47.79 20.85
C PRO A 51 -10.21 48.12 19.38
N CYS A 52 -10.70 47.30 18.46
CA CYS A 52 -10.58 47.47 17.01
C CYS A 52 -11.95 47.29 16.38
N VAL A 53 -12.49 48.36 15.81
CA VAL A 53 -13.84 48.38 15.24
C VAL A 53 -13.78 47.87 13.78
N SER A 54 -14.71 46.99 13.39
CA SER A 54 -14.82 46.59 12.01
C SER A 54 -15.48 47.68 11.17
N VAL A 55 -14.81 48.14 10.11
CA VAL A 55 -15.27 49.16 9.17
C VAL A 55 -15.45 48.55 7.77
N LYS A 56 -15.75 47.28 7.70
CA LYS A 56 -15.93 46.57 6.44
C LYS A 56 -17.05 47.20 5.61
N GLY A 57 -16.71 47.65 4.41
CA GLY A 57 -17.66 48.26 3.47
C GLY A 57 -17.70 49.79 3.51
N LEU A 58 -16.91 50.45 4.37
CA LEU A 58 -16.73 51.88 4.33
C LEU A 58 -15.75 52.31 3.22
N SER A 59 -15.92 53.51 2.67
CA SER A 59 -14.96 54.10 1.74
C SER A 59 -13.67 54.52 2.45
N GLU A 60 -12.60 54.76 1.69
CA GLU A 60 -11.32 55.24 2.24
C GLU A 60 -11.47 56.57 2.97
N GLU A 61 -12.35 57.49 2.46
CA GLU A 61 -12.63 58.76 3.09
C GLU A 61 -13.35 58.62 4.44
N GLU A 62 -14.21 57.64 4.57
CA GLU A 62 -14.90 57.31 5.83
C GLU A 62 -13.96 56.67 6.82
N ILE A 63 -13.06 55.78 6.36
CA ILE A 63 -12.02 55.15 7.18
C ILE A 63 -11.05 56.23 7.71
N ALA A 64 -10.66 57.20 6.89
CA ALA A 64 -9.78 58.30 7.29
C ALA A 64 -10.35 59.16 8.43
N LYS A 65 -11.67 59.18 8.61
CA LYS A 65 -12.36 59.92 9.67
C LYS A 65 -12.51 59.13 10.99
N THR A 66 -12.12 57.83 10.99
CA THR A 66 -12.26 57.00 12.18
C THR A 66 -11.20 57.31 13.23
N HIS A 67 -11.60 57.33 14.50
CA HIS A 67 -10.66 57.49 15.62
C HIS A 67 -10.34 56.13 16.27
N GLY A 68 -9.05 55.92 16.54
CA GLY A 68 -8.58 54.68 17.13
C GLY A 68 -8.29 53.57 16.10
N TYR A 69 -8.29 52.30 16.55
CA TYR A 69 -8.03 51.17 15.67
C TYR A 69 -9.30 50.66 15.00
N CYS A 70 -9.21 50.44 13.69
CA CYS A 70 -10.28 49.81 12.94
C CYS A 70 -9.71 48.79 11.93
N GLU A 71 -10.54 47.81 11.50
CA GLU A 71 -10.19 46.78 10.55
C GLU A 71 -11.23 46.69 9.42
N ASP A 72 -10.80 46.56 8.18
CA ASP A 72 -11.63 46.31 7.00
C ASP A 72 -11.70 44.83 6.60
N GLY A 73 -11.14 43.95 7.39
CA GLY A 73 -11.03 42.52 7.12
C GLY A 73 -9.73 42.10 6.41
N LYS A 74 -8.97 43.07 5.86
CA LYS A 74 -7.66 42.85 5.20
C LYS A 74 -6.55 43.65 5.85
N LYS A 75 -6.86 44.84 6.31
CA LYS A 75 -5.92 45.82 6.86
C LYS A 75 -6.38 46.31 8.21
N VAL A 76 -5.44 46.78 9.01
CA VAL A 76 -5.69 47.48 10.27
C VAL A 76 -5.23 48.94 10.11
N TYR A 77 -6.07 49.86 10.51
CA TYR A 77 -5.82 51.30 10.48
C TYR A 77 -5.78 51.86 11.89
N PHE A 78 -4.99 52.92 12.09
CA PHE A 78 -5.01 53.70 13.30
C PHE A 78 -5.24 55.16 12.94
N CYS A 79 -6.34 55.75 13.37
CA CYS A 79 -6.74 57.12 13.02
C CYS A 79 -6.69 57.39 11.51
N GLY A 80 -7.13 56.42 10.70
CA GLY A 80 -7.17 56.54 9.24
C GLY A 80 -5.89 56.09 8.52
N GLU A 81 -4.78 55.97 9.20
CA GLU A 81 -3.52 55.50 8.60
C GLU A 81 -3.40 53.99 8.64
N GLU A 82 -2.95 53.38 7.53
CA GLU A 82 -2.70 51.96 7.46
C GLU A 82 -1.53 51.58 8.36
N THR A 83 -1.76 50.71 9.33
CA THR A 83 -0.75 50.27 10.32
C THR A 83 -0.40 48.79 10.19
N GLY A 84 -1.22 48.02 9.54
CA GLY A 84 -0.93 46.59 9.38
C GLY A 84 -1.86 45.84 8.45
N ILE A 85 -1.40 44.66 8.04
CA ILE A 85 -2.10 43.76 7.13
C ILE A 85 -2.54 42.52 7.92
N ILE A 86 -3.80 42.15 7.74
CA ILE A 86 -4.37 40.93 8.35
C ILE A 86 -4.04 39.71 7.48
N GLU A 87 -3.37 38.74 8.04
CA GLU A 87 -3.08 37.50 7.35
C GLU A 87 -4.39 36.77 6.94
N LYS A 88 -4.57 36.58 5.65
CA LYS A 88 -5.56 35.66 5.14
C LYS A 88 -5.02 34.25 5.41
N ARG A 89 -5.64 33.53 6.32
CA ARG A 89 -5.38 32.10 6.48
C ARG A 89 -5.89 31.40 5.23
N ASP A 90 -4.98 31.03 4.34
CA ASP A 90 -5.32 30.31 3.12
C ASP A 90 -5.80 28.91 3.48
N ARG A 91 -7.09 28.83 3.83
CA ARG A 91 -7.77 27.56 4.08
C ARG A 91 -7.72 26.66 2.84
N PHE A 92 -7.62 27.28 1.66
CA PHE A 92 -7.55 26.59 0.39
C PHE A 92 -6.29 25.69 0.31
N ILE A 93 -5.11 26.20 0.70
CA ILE A 93 -3.86 25.44 0.71
C ILE A 93 -3.96 24.28 1.70
N ALA A 94 -4.52 24.48 2.89
CA ALA A 94 -4.70 23.42 3.86
C ALA A 94 -5.66 22.32 3.38
N ILE A 95 -6.73 22.69 2.70
CA ILE A 95 -7.68 21.76 2.07
C ILE A 95 -7.00 21.01 0.93
N LEU A 96 -6.24 21.69 0.09
CA LEU A 96 -5.51 21.07 -1.02
C LEU A 96 -4.50 20.03 -0.52
N ILE A 97 -3.71 20.36 0.51
CA ILE A 97 -2.76 19.42 1.14
C ILE A 97 -3.51 18.21 1.71
N PHE A 98 -4.65 18.42 2.36
CA PHE A 98 -5.46 17.32 2.88
C PHE A 98 -5.94 16.37 1.77
N PHE A 99 -6.41 16.90 0.63
CA PHE A 99 -6.83 16.09 -0.50
C PHE A 99 -5.65 15.33 -1.14
N ILE A 100 -4.47 15.97 -1.26
CA ILE A 100 -3.25 15.29 -1.77
C ILE A 100 -2.86 14.13 -0.86
N LEU A 101 -2.87 14.31 0.45
CA LEU A 101 -2.59 13.23 1.40
C LEU A 101 -3.62 12.09 1.32
N LEU A 102 -4.90 12.42 1.18
CA LEU A 102 -5.97 11.44 1.05
C LEU A 102 -5.81 10.59 -0.23
N THR A 103 -5.48 11.23 -1.36
CA THR A 103 -5.23 10.52 -2.62
C THR A 103 -4.00 9.61 -2.55
N LEU A 104 -2.92 10.05 -1.90
CA LEU A 104 -1.73 9.23 -1.69
C LEU A 104 -2.06 7.97 -0.86
N VAL A 105 -2.82 8.12 0.22
CA VAL A 105 -3.25 6.98 1.05
C VAL A 105 -4.12 6.01 0.24
N ALA A 106 -5.02 6.52 -0.60
CA ALA A 106 -5.86 5.68 -1.46
C ALA A 106 -5.04 4.90 -2.49
N ILE A 107 -4.03 5.53 -3.11
CA ILE A 107 -3.13 4.86 -4.07
C ILE A 107 -2.35 3.73 -3.38
N VAL A 108 -1.78 3.99 -2.20
CA VAL A 108 -1.04 2.97 -1.44
C VAL A 108 -1.97 1.81 -1.05
N ALA A 109 -3.18 2.10 -0.57
CA ALA A 109 -4.15 1.07 -0.20
C ALA A 109 -4.56 0.21 -1.40
N MET A 110 -4.79 0.81 -2.57
CA MET A 110 -5.10 0.06 -3.79
C MET A 110 -3.91 -0.80 -4.24
N SER A 111 -2.68 -0.29 -4.18
CA SER A 111 -1.48 -1.04 -4.55
C SER A 111 -1.27 -2.25 -3.64
N VAL A 112 -1.49 -2.11 -2.33
CA VAL A 112 -1.42 -3.22 -1.38
C VAL A 112 -2.53 -4.23 -1.64
N ALA A 113 -3.77 -3.77 -1.89
CA ALA A 113 -4.89 -4.66 -2.19
C ALA A 113 -4.68 -5.46 -3.49
N THR A 114 -4.13 -4.85 -4.54
CA THR A 114 -3.79 -5.56 -5.78
C THR A 114 -2.69 -6.58 -5.57
N CYS A 115 -1.63 -6.24 -4.82
CA CYS A 115 -0.56 -7.18 -4.47
C CYS A 115 -1.08 -8.41 -3.70
N ILE A 116 -1.97 -8.18 -2.72
CA ILE A 116 -2.60 -9.27 -1.95
C ILE A 116 -3.51 -10.12 -2.85
N ALA A 117 -4.28 -9.48 -3.74
CA ALA A 117 -5.15 -10.19 -4.68
C ALA A 117 -4.35 -11.06 -5.67
N GLU A 118 -3.20 -10.58 -6.15
CA GLU A 118 -2.32 -11.34 -7.02
C GLU A 118 -1.66 -12.52 -6.29
N LYS A 119 -1.19 -12.33 -5.05
CA LYS A 119 -0.64 -13.42 -4.21
C LYS A 119 -1.67 -14.51 -3.90
N ASN A 120 -2.94 -14.14 -3.77
CA ASN A 120 -4.03 -15.09 -3.48
C ASN A 120 -4.68 -15.67 -4.74
N LYS A 121 -4.19 -15.33 -5.93
CA LYS A 121 -4.75 -15.86 -7.18
C LYS A 121 -4.33 -17.31 -7.35
N VAL A 122 -5.30 -18.20 -7.20
CA VAL A 122 -5.10 -19.63 -7.45
C VAL A 122 -4.67 -19.83 -8.90
N LYS A 123 -3.56 -20.53 -9.11
CA LYS A 123 -3.04 -20.84 -10.45
C LYS A 123 -4.01 -21.77 -11.17
N GLU A 124 -4.47 -21.37 -12.35
CA GLU A 124 -5.28 -22.21 -13.23
C GLU A 124 -4.40 -22.80 -14.35
N VAL A 125 -4.46 -24.11 -14.52
CA VAL A 125 -3.77 -24.88 -15.56
C VAL A 125 -4.83 -25.44 -16.48
N THR A 126 -4.90 -24.92 -17.71
CA THR A 126 -5.94 -25.31 -18.67
C THR A 126 -5.40 -26.35 -19.65
N ILE A 127 -6.12 -27.47 -19.82
CA ILE A 127 -5.77 -28.53 -20.77
C ILE A 127 -6.23 -28.08 -22.16
N ILE A 128 -5.31 -28.07 -23.10
CA ILE A 128 -5.57 -27.65 -24.50
C ILE A 128 -5.14 -28.74 -25.47
N ASP A 129 -5.74 -28.72 -26.65
CA ASP A 129 -5.27 -29.58 -27.75
C ASP A 129 -3.98 -29.00 -28.35
N LYS A 130 -2.92 -29.81 -28.35
CA LYS A 130 -1.68 -29.52 -29.04
C LYS A 130 -1.42 -30.64 -30.06
N ASP A 131 -1.69 -30.34 -31.31
CA ASP A 131 -1.45 -31.26 -32.45
C ASP A 131 -2.13 -32.65 -32.27
N GLY A 132 -3.37 -32.64 -31.79
CA GLY A 132 -4.15 -33.87 -31.56
C GLY A 132 -3.85 -34.58 -30.23
N ARG A 133 -3.14 -33.90 -29.31
CA ARG A 133 -2.87 -34.39 -27.94
C ARG A 133 -3.39 -33.39 -26.92
N TRP A 134 -4.08 -33.90 -25.92
CA TRP A 134 -4.54 -33.06 -24.79
C TRP A 134 -3.42 -32.88 -23.80
N GLU A 135 -2.91 -31.66 -23.66
CA GLU A 135 -1.76 -31.38 -22.83
C GLU A 135 -1.95 -30.07 -22.03
N ALA A 136 -1.30 -29.99 -20.91
CA ALA A 136 -1.10 -28.73 -20.19
C ALA A 136 0.31 -28.73 -19.58
N ASP A 137 0.94 -27.56 -19.58
CA ASP A 137 2.24 -27.32 -18.97
C ASP A 137 2.17 -26.04 -18.14
N ALA A 138 2.64 -26.08 -16.93
CA ALA A 138 2.67 -24.93 -16.04
C ALA A 138 3.82 -24.99 -15.05
N LYS A 139 4.41 -23.83 -14.80
CA LYS A 139 5.28 -23.62 -13.64
C LYS A 139 4.43 -23.15 -12.47
N LEU A 140 4.57 -23.81 -11.34
CA LEU A 140 3.89 -23.48 -10.10
C LEU A 140 4.89 -22.88 -9.12
N ASP A 141 4.54 -21.77 -8.55
CA ASP A 141 5.31 -21.12 -7.48
C ASP A 141 4.86 -21.67 -6.12
N ILE A 142 5.13 -22.96 -5.88
CA ILE A 142 4.67 -23.67 -4.68
C ILE A 142 5.39 -23.22 -3.41
N PHE A 143 6.52 -22.54 -3.57
CA PHE A 143 7.36 -22.11 -2.45
C PHE A 143 7.18 -20.62 -2.11
N GLY A 144 6.59 -19.84 -3.01
CA GLY A 144 6.41 -18.39 -2.83
C GLY A 144 7.74 -17.66 -2.71
N ASP A 145 7.70 -16.53 -1.97
CA ASP A 145 8.89 -15.69 -1.71
C ASP A 145 9.70 -16.15 -0.47
N GLU A 146 9.34 -17.25 0.14
CA GLU A 146 10.01 -17.73 1.36
C GLU A 146 11.32 -18.45 1.01
N LEU A 147 12.36 -18.17 1.79
CA LEU A 147 13.62 -18.90 1.72
C LEU A 147 13.38 -20.33 2.20
N LEU A 148 13.52 -21.26 1.28
CA LEU A 148 13.42 -22.68 1.60
C LEU A 148 14.59 -23.09 2.51
N LYS A 149 14.27 -23.87 3.52
CA LYS A 149 15.24 -24.41 4.49
C LYS A 149 14.81 -25.82 4.92
N PRO A 150 15.75 -26.65 5.37
CA PRO A 150 15.44 -27.95 5.94
C PRO A 150 14.37 -27.84 7.05
N GLY A 151 13.40 -28.74 7.03
CA GLY A 151 12.24 -28.74 7.92
C GLY A 151 11.05 -27.88 7.43
N ALA A 152 11.18 -27.16 6.31
CA ALA A 152 10.06 -26.46 5.73
C ALA A 152 9.01 -27.41 5.15
N LYS A 153 7.74 -27.06 5.27
CA LYS A 153 6.60 -27.79 4.69
C LYS A 153 5.50 -26.83 4.30
N GLY A 154 4.69 -27.25 3.33
CA GLY A 154 3.59 -26.41 2.88
C GLY A 154 2.58 -27.15 2.04
N GLU A 155 1.52 -26.44 1.70
CA GLU A 155 0.49 -26.89 0.77
C GLU A 155 0.31 -25.82 -0.30
N TYR A 156 0.09 -26.27 -1.53
CA TYR A 156 -0.15 -25.40 -2.66
C TYR A 156 -1.42 -25.80 -3.39
N LEU A 157 -2.36 -24.84 -3.52
CA LEU A 157 -3.60 -25.01 -4.24
C LEU A 157 -3.45 -24.52 -5.68
N PHE A 158 -3.80 -25.36 -6.63
CA PHE A 158 -3.98 -24.98 -8.04
C PHE A 158 -5.25 -25.61 -8.61
N VAL A 159 -5.68 -25.16 -9.77
CA VAL A 159 -6.89 -25.66 -10.42
C VAL A 159 -6.52 -26.20 -11.79
N VAL A 160 -6.92 -27.42 -12.10
CA VAL A 160 -6.85 -27.96 -13.46
C VAL A 160 -8.22 -27.81 -14.14
N HIS A 161 -8.22 -27.14 -15.28
CA HIS A 161 -9.42 -26.83 -16.04
C HIS A 161 -9.48 -27.67 -17.32
N ASN A 162 -10.54 -28.44 -17.45
CA ASN A 162 -10.93 -29.09 -18.70
C ASN A 162 -12.05 -28.24 -19.37
N PRO A 163 -11.77 -27.44 -20.38
CA PRO A 163 -12.78 -26.64 -21.08
C PRO A 163 -13.60 -27.44 -22.09
N ASN A 164 -13.25 -28.74 -22.30
CA ASN A 164 -13.84 -29.55 -23.35
C ASN A 164 -15.22 -30.09 -22.94
N ALA A 165 -16.02 -30.44 -23.95
CA ALA A 165 -17.37 -31.01 -23.75
C ALA A 165 -17.39 -32.52 -23.39
N PHE A 166 -16.22 -33.12 -23.23
CA PHE A 166 -16.01 -34.52 -22.89
C PHE A 166 -15.11 -34.65 -21.65
N ARG A 167 -15.08 -35.83 -21.07
CA ARG A 167 -14.23 -36.14 -19.91
C ARG A 167 -12.82 -36.45 -20.38
N LEU A 168 -11.85 -36.13 -19.55
CA LEU A 168 -10.44 -36.44 -19.79
C LEU A 168 -9.92 -37.34 -18.68
N LYS A 169 -9.13 -38.33 -19.07
CA LYS A 169 -8.32 -39.14 -18.18
C LYS A 169 -6.89 -38.62 -18.28
N CYS A 170 -6.32 -38.14 -17.18
CA CYS A 170 -5.08 -37.40 -17.14
C CYS A 170 -3.97 -38.12 -16.40
N ASP A 171 -2.79 -38.10 -16.94
CA ASP A 171 -1.54 -38.42 -16.27
C ASP A 171 -0.77 -37.14 -15.95
N ILE A 172 -0.43 -36.94 -14.69
CA ILE A 172 0.18 -35.71 -14.18
C ILE A 172 1.60 -36.02 -13.75
N LYS A 173 2.56 -35.30 -14.35
CA LYS A 173 3.96 -35.36 -13.94
C LYS A 173 4.31 -34.09 -13.19
N ILE A 174 4.98 -34.23 -12.06
CA ILE A 174 5.48 -33.15 -11.22
C ILE A 174 6.99 -33.24 -11.17
N SER A 175 7.68 -32.22 -11.61
CA SER A 175 9.14 -32.14 -11.64
C SER A 175 9.63 -30.94 -10.86
N PHE A 176 10.84 -31.05 -10.34
CA PHE A 176 11.52 -29.95 -9.67
C PHE A 176 12.79 -29.61 -10.42
N THR A 177 13.06 -28.32 -10.52
CA THR A 177 14.32 -27.80 -11.06
C THR A 177 14.94 -26.83 -10.06
N TYR A 178 16.26 -26.85 -9.94
CA TYR A 178 17.03 -25.96 -9.09
C TYR A 178 18.07 -25.26 -9.95
N GLY A 179 17.93 -23.94 -10.13
CA GLY A 179 18.73 -23.22 -11.09
C GLY A 179 18.60 -23.81 -12.50
N ASN A 180 19.71 -24.20 -13.09
CA ASN A 180 19.77 -24.87 -14.40
C ASN A 180 19.94 -26.40 -14.32
N GLU A 181 19.92 -26.97 -13.10
CA GLU A 181 20.19 -28.39 -12.88
C GLU A 181 18.92 -29.12 -12.44
N THR A 182 18.72 -30.33 -13.00
CA THR A 182 17.69 -31.28 -12.55
C THR A 182 18.26 -32.15 -11.43
N GLU A 183 18.78 -31.53 -10.38
CA GLU A 183 19.25 -32.31 -9.23
C GLU A 183 18.07 -32.83 -8.38
N ASN A 184 18.29 -33.98 -7.72
CA ASN A 184 17.37 -34.52 -6.75
C ASN A 184 17.29 -33.62 -5.53
N LEU A 185 16.32 -32.70 -5.58
CA LEU A 185 16.05 -31.84 -4.44
C LEU A 185 15.54 -32.65 -3.24
N PRO A 186 15.90 -32.26 -2.01
CA PRO A 186 15.45 -32.96 -0.81
C PRO A 186 13.94 -32.72 -0.51
N ILE A 187 13.21 -32.19 -1.48
CA ILE A 187 11.78 -31.91 -1.35
C ILE A 187 10.96 -33.14 -1.71
N ILE A 188 10.09 -33.53 -0.80
CA ILE A 188 9.22 -34.69 -0.93
C ILE A 188 7.77 -34.18 -1.10
N ILE A 189 7.11 -34.67 -2.15
CA ILE A 189 5.66 -34.60 -2.26
C ILE A 189 5.08 -35.81 -1.53
N TYR A 190 4.40 -35.57 -0.42
CA TYR A 190 3.82 -36.64 0.39
C TYR A 190 2.31 -36.80 0.21
N ALA A 191 1.64 -35.86 -0.41
CA ALA A 191 0.22 -35.96 -0.76
C ALA A 191 -0.16 -35.10 -1.96
N LEU A 192 -1.03 -35.61 -2.81
CA LEU A 192 -1.81 -34.87 -3.77
C LEU A 192 -3.28 -35.17 -3.51
N THR A 193 -4.08 -34.10 -3.35
CA THR A 193 -5.51 -34.22 -3.17
C THR A 193 -6.21 -33.64 -4.38
N VAL A 194 -7.12 -34.38 -4.99
CA VAL A 194 -7.93 -33.99 -6.14
C VAL A 194 -9.37 -33.93 -5.70
N ASN A 195 -10.03 -32.79 -5.83
CA ASN A 195 -11.41 -32.58 -5.39
C ASN A 195 -11.67 -33.04 -3.94
N GLY A 196 -10.71 -32.84 -3.04
CA GLY A 196 -10.80 -33.26 -1.64
C GLY A 196 -10.49 -34.72 -1.38
N THR A 197 -10.19 -35.53 -2.42
CA THR A 197 -9.82 -36.95 -2.27
C THR A 197 -8.31 -37.13 -2.45
N LYS A 198 -7.67 -37.79 -1.49
CA LYS A 198 -6.24 -38.07 -1.55
C LYS A 198 -5.98 -39.09 -2.68
N THR A 199 -5.01 -38.79 -3.55
CA THR A 199 -4.63 -39.60 -4.70
C THR A 199 -3.26 -40.21 -4.45
N GLU A 200 -3.03 -41.41 -4.96
CA GLU A 200 -1.75 -42.09 -4.88
C GLU A 200 -0.72 -41.38 -5.76
N ILE A 201 0.47 -41.18 -5.22
CA ILE A 201 1.59 -40.51 -5.89
C ILE A 201 2.73 -41.49 -6.03
N ASN A 202 3.22 -41.67 -7.24
CA ASN A 202 4.37 -42.53 -7.53
C ASN A 202 5.63 -41.67 -7.71
N LYS A 203 6.69 -41.99 -6.97
CA LYS A 203 8.00 -41.37 -7.17
C LYS A 203 8.63 -41.88 -8.45
N THR A 204 9.16 -40.99 -9.26
CA THR A 204 9.90 -41.28 -10.49
C THR A 204 11.36 -40.84 -10.34
N GLU A 205 12.20 -41.13 -11.33
CA GLU A 205 13.60 -40.74 -11.32
C GLU A 205 13.78 -39.20 -11.20
N ASN A 206 12.90 -38.43 -11.87
CA ASN A 206 12.99 -36.95 -11.96
C ASN A 206 11.80 -36.24 -11.32
N GLY A 207 11.15 -36.83 -10.30
CA GLY A 207 10.03 -36.19 -9.63
C GLY A 207 8.94 -37.20 -9.22
N TYR A 208 7.69 -36.85 -9.54
CA TYR A 208 6.52 -37.62 -9.13
C TYR A 208 5.52 -37.73 -10.28
N CYS A 209 4.74 -38.80 -10.29
CA CYS A 209 3.61 -38.92 -11.21
C CYS A 209 2.34 -39.39 -10.49
N VAL A 210 1.21 -38.95 -11.03
CA VAL A 210 -0.12 -39.40 -10.66
C VAL A 210 -0.85 -39.76 -11.93
N ASN A 211 -1.34 -41.00 -12.01
CA ASN A 211 -1.97 -41.53 -13.21
C ASN A 211 -3.49 -41.64 -13.03
N ASP A 212 -4.19 -41.73 -14.16
CA ASP A 212 -5.62 -42.07 -14.23
C ASP A 212 -6.56 -41.05 -13.55
N VAL A 213 -6.17 -39.79 -13.43
CA VAL A 213 -7.01 -38.75 -12.84
C VAL A 213 -8.10 -38.37 -13.80
N VAL A 214 -9.37 -38.58 -13.43
CA VAL A 214 -10.51 -38.21 -14.27
C VAL A 214 -10.96 -36.78 -14.00
N ILE A 215 -10.97 -35.97 -15.04
CA ILE A 215 -11.48 -34.59 -15.01
C ILE A 215 -12.75 -34.50 -15.87
N ASN A 216 -13.85 -34.09 -15.25
CA ASN A 216 -15.12 -33.99 -15.93
C ASN A 216 -15.14 -32.90 -17.01
N LYS A 217 -16.08 -33.01 -17.94
CA LYS A 217 -16.31 -32.00 -19.00
C LYS A 217 -16.64 -30.63 -18.39
N ASN A 218 -16.12 -29.58 -18.99
CA ASN A 218 -16.34 -28.20 -18.58
C ASN A 218 -16.09 -27.96 -17.06
N ALA A 219 -15.12 -28.70 -16.47
CA ALA A 219 -14.91 -28.69 -15.04
C ALA A 219 -13.57 -28.05 -14.64
N LYS A 220 -13.60 -27.40 -13.49
CA LYS A 220 -12.43 -26.88 -12.78
C LYS A 220 -12.24 -27.72 -11.53
N ASN A 221 -11.18 -28.51 -11.50
CA ASN A 221 -10.87 -29.41 -10.40
C ASN A 221 -9.78 -28.80 -9.53
N PRO A 222 -10.01 -28.58 -8.23
CA PRO A 222 -8.98 -28.14 -7.30
C PRO A 222 -8.04 -29.27 -6.96
N PHE A 223 -6.75 -28.97 -6.99
CA PHE A 223 -5.63 -29.83 -6.61
C PHE A 223 -4.89 -29.19 -5.46
N VAL A 224 -4.60 -29.97 -4.42
CA VAL A 224 -3.76 -29.52 -3.31
C VAL A 224 -2.52 -30.42 -3.26
N LEU A 225 -1.37 -29.80 -3.49
CA LEU A 225 -0.06 -30.44 -3.43
C LEU A 225 0.56 -30.18 -2.06
N ALA A 226 0.80 -31.22 -1.28
CA ALA A 226 1.46 -31.11 0.01
C ALA A 226 2.92 -31.58 -0.10
N TRP A 227 3.83 -30.75 0.37
CA TRP A 227 5.27 -30.96 0.26
C TRP A 227 5.99 -30.70 1.57
N GLU A 228 7.16 -31.35 1.73
CA GLU A 228 8.07 -31.09 2.84
C GLU A 228 9.53 -31.23 2.40
N TRP A 229 10.40 -30.45 3.02
CA TRP A 229 11.84 -30.66 3.00
C TRP A 229 12.22 -31.31 4.33
N LYS A 230 12.44 -32.61 4.32
CA LYS A 230 12.77 -33.35 5.54
C LYS A 230 14.09 -32.87 6.13
N PHE A 231 14.12 -32.80 7.44
CA PHE A 231 15.32 -32.65 8.22
C PHE A 231 15.56 -33.94 8.98
N ASP A 232 16.26 -34.88 8.33
CA ASP A 232 16.41 -36.25 8.83
C ASP A 232 17.85 -36.62 9.23
N GLY A 233 18.82 -35.69 9.08
CA GLY A 233 20.21 -35.90 9.49
C GLY A 233 21.05 -36.76 8.54
N GLU A 234 20.45 -37.31 7.46
CA GLU A 234 21.19 -38.20 6.53
C GLU A 234 21.86 -37.42 5.39
N SER A 235 21.41 -36.18 5.08
CA SER A 235 21.92 -35.37 3.98
C SER A 235 22.24 -33.92 4.35
N ASP A 236 22.43 -33.62 5.61
CA ASP A 236 22.59 -32.28 6.18
C ASP A 236 23.65 -31.42 5.48
N GLU A 237 24.78 -32.02 5.02
CA GLU A 237 25.80 -31.27 4.30
C GLU A 237 25.29 -30.79 2.93
N LYS A 238 24.64 -31.64 2.16
CA LYS A 238 24.06 -31.31 0.85
C LYS A 238 22.90 -30.33 0.98
N ASP A 239 22.06 -30.52 1.98
CA ASP A 239 20.93 -29.66 2.28
C ASP A 239 21.39 -28.27 2.70
N THR A 240 22.47 -28.16 3.48
CA THR A 240 23.10 -26.91 3.87
C THR A 240 23.71 -26.23 2.65
N GLU A 241 24.40 -26.96 1.79
CA GLU A 241 25.00 -26.43 0.56
C GLU A 241 23.91 -25.91 -0.41
N ALA A 242 22.82 -26.66 -0.61
CA ALA A 242 21.69 -26.25 -1.41
C ALA A 242 21.04 -24.95 -0.86
N GLY A 243 20.82 -24.89 0.46
CA GLY A 243 20.27 -23.68 1.09
C GLY A 243 21.19 -22.46 1.02
N GLN A 244 22.51 -22.64 1.03
CA GLN A 244 23.51 -21.57 0.93
C GLN A 244 23.65 -21.00 -0.50
N LYS A 245 23.45 -21.82 -1.54
CA LYS A 245 23.50 -21.37 -2.93
C LYS A 245 22.43 -20.32 -3.24
N GLY A 246 21.27 -20.35 -2.55
CA GLY A 246 20.22 -19.34 -2.68
C GLY A 246 19.58 -19.30 -4.07
N GLU A 247 19.68 -20.36 -4.85
CA GLU A 247 19.07 -20.46 -6.16
C GLU A 247 17.55 -20.71 -6.07
N LYS A 248 16.83 -20.33 -7.12
CA LYS A 248 15.37 -20.46 -7.14
C LYS A 248 14.97 -21.90 -7.46
N TYR A 249 14.11 -22.48 -6.61
CA TYR A 249 13.44 -23.74 -6.87
C TYR A 249 12.19 -23.49 -7.70
N GLU A 250 12.00 -24.29 -8.75
CA GLU A 250 10.79 -24.26 -9.57
C GLU A 250 10.11 -25.63 -9.57
N CYS A 251 8.78 -25.62 -9.45
CA CYS A 251 7.95 -26.79 -9.62
C CYS A 251 7.25 -26.74 -10.97
N GLY A 252 7.56 -27.72 -11.84
CA GLY A 252 6.87 -27.89 -13.12
C GLY A 252 5.76 -28.92 -12.99
N ILE A 253 4.60 -28.64 -13.59
CA ILE A 253 3.53 -29.63 -13.80
C ILE A 253 3.34 -29.82 -15.30
N PHE A 254 3.37 -31.07 -15.73
CA PHE A 254 3.04 -31.47 -17.08
C PHE A 254 1.90 -32.49 -17.04
N ILE A 255 0.83 -32.21 -17.78
CA ILE A 255 -0.37 -33.05 -17.85
C ILE A 255 -0.51 -33.54 -19.27
N THR A 256 -0.64 -34.85 -19.44
CA THR A 256 -1.11 -35.46 -20.68
C THR A 256 -2.47 -36.09 -20.42
N ALA A 257 -3.34 -36.04 -21.41
CA ALA A 257 -4.71 -36.54 -21.23
C ALA A 257 -5.24 -37.24 -22.48
N GLU A 258 -6.17 -38.17 -22.26
CA GLU A 258 -6.91 -38.86 -23.29
C GLU A 258 -8.43 -38.69 -23.07
N GLU A 259 -9.20 -38.65 -24.15
CA GLU A 259 -10.65 -38.58 -24.11
C GLU A 259 -11.27 -39.91 -23.66
N ILE A 260 -12.28 -39.84 -22.74
CA ILE A 260 -13.02 -40.99 -22.24
C ILE A 260 -14.54 -40.74 -22.19
#